data_212eb2fd55ab9ea498eb96bf9e41bba1
#
_entry.id   212eb2fd55ab9ea498eb96bf9e41bba1
#
_cell.length_a   1.000
_cell.length_b   1.000
_cell.length_c   1.000
_cell.angle_alpha   90.00
_cell.angle_beta   90.00
_cell.angle_gamma   90.00
#
_symmetry.space_group_name_H-M   'P 1'
#
loop_
_entity.id
_entity.type
_entity.pdbx_description
1 polymer ?
#
loop_
_entity_poly.entity_id
_entity_poly.type
_entity_poly.pdbx_seq_one_letter_code
_entity_poly.pdbx_strand_id
1 'polypeptide(L)'
;MAFKIYTRTGDKGKTALIGGTKVPKSNIRIESYGTVDELNSCIGMLSDQLAAAGITRQTDGEALPDLLREIQDRLFTIGASLACDPDKEVKMKIPDLHPADIEGLEKEIDRMDASLPEMKSFILPGGHVAVSAAHIARCVCRRAERICVDMQENQLYIEPIVLMYLNRLSDYLFVLARYAGHLLQAPEIPWKPRN
;
A
#
# COMPACT_ATOMS: atom_id res chain seq x y z
N MET A 1 21.41 12.66 23.67
CA MET A 1 20.09 13.21 24.07
C MET A 1 19.04 12.21 23.67
N ALA A 2 18.13 11.84 24.58
CA ALA A 2 17.01 10.97 24.26
C ALA A 2 16.07 11.74 23.30
N PHE A 3 15.77 11.16 22.14
CA PHE A 3 14.79 11.71 21.21
C PHE A 3 13.40 11.66 21.88
N LYS A 4 12.76 12.83 22.07
CA LYS A 4 11.36 12.88 22.48
C LYS A 4 10.47 12.73 21.26
N ILE A 5 9.49 11.85 21.36
CA ILE A 5 8.50 11.62 20.30
C ILE A 5 7.65 12.88 20.05
N TYR A 6 7.29 13.62 21.08
CA TYR A 6 6.51 14.85 20.96
C TYR A 6 7.41 16.09 20.96
N THR A 7 7.20 16.99 19.99
CA THR A 7 7.92 18.26 19.87
C THR A 7 7.04 19.48 20.17
N ARG A 8 5.71 19.29 20.22
CA ARG A 8 4.67 20.34 20.35
C ARG A 8 4.65 21.37 19.22
N THR A 9 5.48 21.22 18.20
CA THR A 9 5.55 22.15 17.06
C THR A 9 4.33 22.06 16.15
N GLY A 10 3.62 20.92 16.18
CA GLY A 10 2.43 20.66 15.38
C GLY A 10 1.08 21.01 16.02
N ASP A 11 1.07 21.52 17.29
CA ASP A 11 -0.17 21.75 18.06
C ASP A 11 -1.06 22.84 17.45
N LYS A 12 -0.48 23.73 16.64
CA LYS A 12 -1.20 24.80 15.93
C LYS A 12 -1.67 24.39 14.52
N GLY A 13 -1.78 23.10 14.22
CA GLY A 13 -2.30 22.57 12.94
C GLY A 13 -1.36 22.76 11.74
N LYS A 14 -0.07 23.05 11.98
CA LYS A 14 0.94 23.14 10.92
C LYS A 14 2.02 22.06 11.10
N THR A 15 2.60 21.64 9.99
CA THR A 15 3.75 20.72 9.94
C THR A 15 4.74 21.22 8.89
N ALA A 16 5.88 20.53 8.76
CA ALA A 16 6.88 20.84 7.75
C ALA A 16 7.03 19.67 6.79
N LEU A 17 7.15 19.95 5.48
CA LEU A 17 7.61 19.01 4.48
C LEU A 17 9.11 18.74 4.65
N ILE A 18 9.60 17.68 4.02
CA ILE A 18 11.04 17.45 3.84
C ILE A 18 11.56 18.59 2.94
N GLY A 19 12.52 19.36 3.43
CA GLY A 19 12.93 20.65 2.84
C GLY A 19 12.56 21.86 3.71
N GLY A 20 11.74 21.66 4.76
CA GLY A 20 11.47 22.62 5.84
C GLY A 20 10.30 23.57 5.58
N THR A 21 9.63 23.49 4.43
CA THR A 21 8.46 24.31 4.13
C THR A 21 7.30 23.97 5.05
N LYS A 22 6.77 24.97 5.75
CA LYS A 22 5.64 24.80 6.66
C LYS A 22 4.31 24.86 5.89
N VAL A 23 3.51 23.82 6.06
CA VAL A 23 2.18 23.70 5.46
C VAL A 23 1.12 23.39 6.52
N PRO A 24 -0.16 23.66 6.29
CA PRO A 24 -1.25 23.15 7.12
C PRO A 24 -1.25 21.62 7.14
N LYS A 25 -1.65 21.00 8.23
CA LYS A 25 -1.82 19.52 8.30
C LYS A 25 -2.90 19.01 7.34
N SER A 26 -3.78 19.89 6.85
CA SER A 26 -4.79 19.60 5.82
C SER A 26 -4.26 19.73 4.38
N ASN A 27 -2.95 19.95 4.18
CA ASN A 27 -2.36 19.99 2.85
C ASN A 27 -2.43 18.62 2.20
N ILE A 28 -2.72 18.57 0.89
CA ILE A 28 -2.90 17.32 0.14
C ILE A 28 -1.65 16.42 0.17
N ARG A 29 -0.43 17.00 0.25
CA ARG A 29 0.80 16.20 0.43
C ARG A 29 0.82 15.49 1.78
N ILE A 30 0.33 16.16 2.85
CA ILE A 30 0.24 15.54 4.18
C ILE A 30 -0.78 14.39 4.14
N GLU A 31 -1.92 14.60 3.49
CA GLU A 31 -2.95 13.57 3.29
C GLU A 31 -2.42 12.38 2.48
N SER A 32 -1.65 12.65 1.41
CA SER A 32 -1.13 11.58 0.55
C SER A 32 -0.17 10.67 1.29
N TYR A 33 0.89 11.20 1.91
CA TYR A 33 1.82 10.34 2.65
C TYR A 33 1.24 9.78 3.94
N GLY A 34 0.28 10.48 4.57
CA GLY A 34 -0.45 9.96 5.73
C GLY A 34 -1.31 8.75 5.36
N THR A 35 -1.94 8.75 4.18
CA THR A 35 -2.68 7.60 3.66
C THR A 35 -1.76 6.45 3.27
N VAL A 36 -0.56 6.74 2.76
CA VAL A 36 0.47 5.71 2.50
C VAL A 36 0.96 5.09 3.82
N ASP A 37 1.10 5.87 4.89
CA ASP A 37 1.45 5.36 6.22
C ASP A 37 0.34 4.47 6.81
N GLU A 38 -0.94 4.85 6.63
CA GLU A 38 -2.09 3.99 6.96
C GLU A 38 -2.04 2.67 6.17
N LEU A 39 -1.77 2.74 4.86
CA LEU A 39 -1.59 1.54 4.04
C LEU A 39 -0.47 0.66 4.57
N ASN A 40 0.67 1.25 4.91
CA ASN A 40 1.82 0.52 5.46
C ASN A 40 1.45 -0.23 6.74
N SER A 41 0.68 0.41 7.62
CA SER A 41 0.15 -0.23 8.83
C SER A 41 -0.83 -1.37 8.51
N CYS A 42 -1.68 -1.21 7.47
CA CYS A 42 -2.57 -2.27 7.00
C CYS A 42 -1.79 -3.47 6.44
N ILE A 43 -0.67 -3.25 5.74
CA ILE A 43 0.22 -4.33 5.26
C ILE A 43 0.84 -5.09 6.43
N GLY A 44 1.29 -4.40 7.48
CA GLY A 44 1.77 -5.03 8.70
C GLY A 44 0.72 -5.91 9.36
N MET A 45 -0.49 -5.38 9.56
CA MET A 45 -1.62 -6.15 10.10
C MET A 45 -1.95 -7.36 9.21
N LEU A 46 -1.94 -7.20 7.88
CA LEU A 46 -2.16 -8.31 6.94
C LEU A 46 -1.12 -9.40 7.10
N SER A 47 0.16 -9.03 7.21
CA SER A 47 1.27 -9.98 7.43
C SER A 47 1.05 -10.80 8.69
N ASP A 48 0.69 -10.15 9.80
CA ASP A 48 0.41 -10.82 11.08
C ASP A 48 -0.78 -11.77 10.99
N GLN A 49 -1.87 -11.38 10.30
CA GLN A 49 -3.06 -12.21 10.11
C GLN A 49 -2.78 -13.44 9.22
N LEU A 50 -1.97 -13.29 8.17
CA LEU A 50 -1.56 -14.39 7.31
C LEU A 50 -0.67 -15.38 8.09
N ALA A 51 0.29 -14.88 8.86
CA ALA A 51 1.15 -15.69 9.70
C ALA A 51 0.36 -16.45 10.76
N ALA A 52 -0.59 -15.79 11.44
CA ALA A 52 -1.49 -16.43 12.41
C ALA A 52 -2.39 -17.51 11.79
N ALA A 53 -2.73 -17.36 10.49
CA ALA A 53 -3.47 -18.34 9.72
C ALA A 53 -2.59 -19.49 9.15
N GLY A 54 -1.28 -19.48 9.42
CA GLY A 54 -0.33 -20.48 8.92
C GLY A 54 0.13 -20.25 7.47
N ILE A 55 -0.22 -19.13 6.87
CA ILE A 55 0.21 -18.76 5.51
C ILE A 55 1.52 -17.98 5.62
N THR A 56 2.64 -18.69 5.61
CA THR A 56 3.98 -18.11 5.72
C THR A 56 4.79 -18.20 4.43
N ARG A 57 4.30 -18.96 3.46
CA ARG A 57 4.94 -19.13 2.14
C ARG A 57 3.89 -19.10 1.04
N GLN A 58 4.29 -18.55 -0.09
CA GLN A 58 3.64 -18.85 -1.36
C GLN A 58 4.19 -20.20 -1.87
N THR A 59 3.38 -20.96 -2.59
CA THR A 59 3.86 -22.18 -3.25
C THR A 59 5.04 -21.82 -4.16
N ASP A 60 6.19 -22.43 -3.92
CA ASP A 60 7.43 -22.29 -4.72
C ASP A 60 8.09 -20.89 -4.75
N GLY A 61 7.78 -19.97 -3.81
CA GLY A 61 8.27 -18.60 -3.76
C GLY A 61 8.96 -18.19 -2.48
N GLU A 62 9.31 -16.90 -2.43
CA GLU A 62 9.84 -16.25 -1.23
C GLU A 62 8.88 -16.37 -0.04
N ALA A 63 9.43 -16.23 1.16
CA ALA A 63 8.59 -16.18 2.35
C ALA A 63 7.65 -14.95 2.25
N LEU A 64 6.34 -15.18 2.32
CA LEU A 64 5.34 -14.12 2.19
C LEU A 64 5.54 -12.95 3.19
N PRO A 65 5.97 -13.19 4.45
CA PRO A 65 6.32 -12.11 5.36
C PRO A 65 7.48 -11.22 4.87
N ASP A 66 8.45 -11.78 4.17
CA ASP A 66 9.60 -11.02 3.67
C ASP A 66 9.18 -10.13 2.50
N LEU A 67 8.37 -10.65 1.58
CA LEU A 67 7.78 -9.87 0.49
C LEU A 67 6.88 -8.73 1.01
N LEU A 68 6.03 -8.99 2.01
CA LEU A 68 5.19 -7.94 2.60
C LEU A 68 6.04 -6.88 3.33
N ARG A 69 7.16 -7.27 3.94
CA ARG A 69 8.12 -6.33 4.53
C ARG A 69 8.82 -5.49 3.46
N GLU A 70 9.16 -6.08 2.32
CA GLU A 70 9.69 -5.34 1.18
C GLU A 70 8.68 -4.32 0.64
N ILE A 71 7.41 -4.70 0.51
CA ILE A 71 6.32 -3.76 0.17
C ILE A 71 6.25 -2.61 1.19
N GLN A 72 6.36 -2.89 2.49
CA GLN A 72 6.40 -1.86 3.52
C GLN A 72 7.58 -0.89 3.35
N ASP A 73 8.76 -1.40 3.00
CA ASP A 73 9.93 -0.57 2.69
C ASP A 73 9.69 0.33 1.46
N ARG A 74 9.10 -0.22 0.39
CA ARG A 74 8.71 0.59 -0.80
C ARG A 74 7.67 1.65 -0.44
N LEU A 75 6.73 1.37 0.45
CA LEU A 75 5.75 2.36 0.94
C LEU A 75 6.42 3.47 1.76
N PHE A 76 7.46 3.20 2.53
CA PHE A 76 8.27 4.25 3.17
C PHE A 76 8.99 5.12 2.14
N THR A 77 9.53 4.52 1.09
CA THR A 77 10.14 5.23 -0.05
C THR A 77 9.13 6.18 -0.71
N ILE A 78 7.94 5.69 -1.01
CA ILE A 78 6.83 6.50 -1.57
C ILE A 78 6.45 7.63 -0.61
N GLY A 79 6.26 7.33 0.67
CA GLY A 79 5.92 8.33 1.68
C GLY A 79 6.98 9.43 1.78
N ALA A 80 8.26 9.08 1.71
CA ALA A 80 9.36 10.04 1.70
C ALA A 80 9.35 10.93 0.44
N SER A 81 9.14 10.35 -0.75
CA SER A 81 9.01 11.10 -2.00
C SER A 81 7.83 12.08 -1.95
N LEU A 82 6.64 11.63 -1.51
CA LEU A 82 5.44 12.47 -1.37
C LEU A 82 5.61 13.59 -0.33
N ALA A 83 6.40 13.35 0.72
CA ALA A 83 6.66 14.34 1.77
C ALA A 83 7.68 15.41 1.37
N CYS A 84 8.39 15.25 0.25
CA CYS A 84 9.36 16.23 -0.24
C CYS A 84 8.67 17.49 -0.77
N ASP A 85 9.32 18.62 -0.50
CA ASP A 85 9.02 19.89 -1.17
C ASP A 85 9.70 19.88 -2.55
N PRO A 86 8.94 19.86 -3.66
CA PRO A 86 9.51 19.77 -5.01
C PRO A 86 10.31 21.01 -5.41
N ASP A 87 10.07 22.16 -4.73
CA ASP A 87 10.70 23.44 -5.04
C ASP A 87 12.01 23.65 -4.26
N LYS A 88 12.44 22.65 -3.48
CA LYS A 88 13.64 22.73 -2.66
C LYS A 88 14.58 21.57 -2.87
N GLU A 89 15.87 21.89 -2.95
CA GLU A 89 16.92 20.90 -2.93
C GLU A 89 16.92 20.18 -1.57
N VAL A 90 16.67 18.86 -1.60
CA VAL A 90 16.68 18.02 -0.41
C VAL A 90 18.08 17.43 -0.25
N LYS A 91 18.76 17.77 0.85
CA LYS A 91 20.12 17.25 1.14
C LYS A 91 20.15 15.76 1.49
N MET A 92 19.00 15.18 1.79
CA MET A 92 18.86 13.76 2.12
C MET A 92 18.66 12.96 0.83
N LYS A 93 19.45 11.90 0.66
CA LYS A 93 19.21 10.94 -0.43
C LYS A 93 17.89 10.21 -0.12
N ILE A 94 16.89 10.43 -0.96
CA ILE A 94 15.63 9.71 -0.90
C ILE A 94 15.81 8.45 -1.74
N PRO A 95 15.46 7.28 -1.22
CA PRO A 95 15.43 6.06 -2.02
C PRO A 95 14.44 6.20 -3.18
N ASP A 96 14.76 5.61 -4.32
CA ASP A 96 13.89 5.65 -5.49
C ASP A 96 13.18 4.30 -5.65
N LEU A 97 11.96 4.34 -6.22
CA LEU A 97 11.32 3.17 -6.78
C LEU A 97 11.95 2.84 -8.13
N HIS A 98 12.03 1.54 -8.43
CA HIS A 98 12.53 1.04 -9.69
C HIS A 98 11.45 0.26 -10.45
N PRO A 99 11.52 0.18 -11.80
CA PRO A 99 10.60 -0.67 -12.58
C PRO A 99 10.57 -2.12 -12.10
N ALA A 100 11.72 -2.63 -11.61
CA ALA A 100 11.82 -3.97 -11.04
C ALA A 100 10.91 -4.21 -9.83
N ASP A 101 10.59 -3.17 -9.04
CA ASP A 101 9.66 -3.27 -7.91
C ASP A 101 8.23 -3.57 -8.41
N ILE A 102 7.84 -3.00 -9.55
CA ILE A 102 6.54 -3.24 -10.19
C ILE A 102 6.52 -4.64 -10.84
N GLU A 103 7.59 -5.00 -11.57
CA GLU A 103 7.73 -6.33 -12.17
C GLU A 103 7.71 -7.44 -11.11
N GLY A 104 8.25 -7.18 -9.91
CA GLY A 104 8.18 -8.09 -8.78
C GLY A 104 6.73 -8.38 -8.38
N LEU A 105 5.91 -7.34 -8.23
CA LEU A 105 4.47 -7.49 -7.92
C LEU A 105 3.74 -8.25 -9.03
N GLU A 106 4.03 -7.96 -10.30
CA GLU A 106 3.41 -8.65 -11.45
C GLU A 106 3.72 -10.14 -11.47
N LYS A 107 4.97 -10.52 -11.22
CA LYS A 107 5.39 -11.94 -11.13
C LYS A 107 4.64 -12.67 -10.02
N GLU A 108 4.44 -12.01 -8.88
CA GLU A 108 3.72 -12.60 -7.76
C GLU A 108 2.21 -12.71 -8.02
N ILE A 109 1.62 -11.74 -8.73
CA ILE A 109 0.24 -11.80 -9.22
C ILE A 109 0.08 -13.02 -10.10
N ASP A 110 0.90 -13.15 -11.14
CA ASP A 110 0.82 -14.25 -12.12
C ASP A 110 0.98 -15.61 -11.44
N ARG A 111 1.92 -15.73 -10.49
CA ARG A 111 2.15 -16.96 -9.72
C ARG A 111 0.93 -17.37 -8.90
N MET A 112 0.33 -16.44 -8.17
CA MET A 112 -0.86 -16.72 -7.37
C MET A 112 -2.07 -17.05 -8.25
N ASP A 113 -2.28 -16.26 -9.31
CA ASP A 113 -3.43 -16.41 -10.19
C ASP A 113 -3.42 -17.75 -10.94
N ALA A 114 -2.24 -18.27 -11.31
CA ALA A 114 -2.08 -19.58 -11.93
C ALA A 114 -2.67 -20.75 -11.10
N SER A 115 -2.79 -20.59 -9.78
CA SER A 115 -3.35 -21.59 -8.87
C SER A 115 -4.83 -21.35 -8.53
N LEU A 116 -5.40 -20.23 -8.98
CA LEU A 116 -6.76 -19.83 -8.62
C LEU A 116 -7.78 -20.25 -9.71
N PRO A 117 -9.01 -20.56 -9.33
CA PRO A 117 -10.07 -20.73 -10.30
C PRO A 117 -10.36 -19.41 -11.02
N GLU A 118 -10.75 -19.52 -12.30
CA GLU A 118 -11.14 -18.36 -13.11
C GLU A 118 -12.26 -17.56 -12.44
N MET A 119 -12.07 -16.25 -12.33
CA MET A 119 -13.07 -15.35 -11.77
C MET A 119 -14.15 -15.02 -12.81
N LYS A 120 -15.40 -15.40 -12.53
CA LYS A 120 -16.55 -15.21 -13.42
C LYS A 120 -17.48 -14.07 -13.03
N SER A 121 -17.28 -13.47 -11.87
CA SER A 121 -18.10 -12.38 -11.33
C SER A 121 -17.32 -11.61 -10.24
N PHE A 122 -17.81 -10.43 -9.88
CA PHE A 122 -17.34 -9.77 -8.66
C PHE A 122 -17.59 -10.64 -7.43
N ILE A 123 -16.73 -10.53 -6.44
CA ILE A 123 -16.79 -11.26 -5.18
C ILE A 123 -17.06 -10.32 -4.01
N LEU A 124 -17.76 -10.81 -3.00
CA LEU A 124 -17.94 -10.09 -1.75
C LEU A 124 -16.68 -10.27 -0.88
N PRO A 125 -16.06 -9.16 -0.42
CA PRO A 125 -14.90 -9.25 0.49
C PRO A 125 -15.29 -9.94 1.81
N GLY A 126 -14.51 -10.93 2.24
CA GLY A 126 -14.78 -11.63 3.51
C GLY A 126 -14.39 -13.10 3.47
N GLY A 127 -14.98 -13.88 4.39
CA GLY A 127 -14.76 -15.32 4.52
C GLY A 127 -13.69 -15.69 5.55
N HIS A 128 -12.64 -14.89 5.72
CA HIS A 128 -11.63 -15.06 6.76
C HIS A 128 -11.00 -13.70 7.11
N VAL A 129 -10.48 -13.56 8.34
CA VAL A 129 -9.89 -12.29 8.82
C VAL A 129 -8.70 -11.84 7.96
N ALA A 130 -7.82 -12.75 7.53
CA ALA A 130 -6.70 -12.45 6.65
C ALA A 130 -7.17 -11.98 5.26
N VAL A 131 -8.23 -12.60 4.70
CA VAL A 131 -8.84 -12.18 3.43
C VAL A 131 -9.42 -10.77 3.56
N SER A 132 -10.15 -10.51 4.65
CA SER A 132 -10.70 -9.17 4.94
C SER A 132 -9.61 -8.13 5.11
N ALA A 133 -8.49 -8.45 5.79
CA ALA A 133 -7.34 -7.56 5.97
C ALA A 133 -6.70 -7.20 4.63
N ALA A 134 -6.53 -8.16 3.71
CA ALA A 134 -6.02 -7.91 2.36
C ALA A 134 -6.95 -6.96 1.56
N HIS A 135 -8.27 -7.16 1.65
CA HIS A 135 -9.23 -6.26 1.00
C HIS A 135 -9.25 -4.85 1.62
N ILE A 136 -9.06 -4.72 2.94
CA ILE A 136 -8.92 -3.40 3.59
C ILE A 136 -7.66 -2.71 3.08
N ALA A 137 -6.51 -3.38 3.10
CA ALA A 137 -5.26 -2.85 2.58
C ALA A 137 -5.41 -2.40 1.10
N ARG A 138 -6.07 -3.22 0.26
CA ARG A 138 -6.39 -2.88 -1.12
C ARG A 138 -7.23 -1.59 -1.22
N CYS A 139 -8.25 -1.43 -0.40
CA CYS A 139 -9.10 -0.23 -0.42
C CYS A 139 -8.32 1.02 0.01
N VAL A 140 -7.45 0.91 1.01
CA VAL A 140 -6.57 2.02 1.45
C VAL A 140 -5.54 2.34 0.36
N CYS A 141 -4.94 1.33 -0.29
CA CYS A 141 -4.04 1.50 -1.43
C CYS A 141 -4.70 2.30 -2.56
N ARG A 142 -5.92 1.94 -2.96
CA ARG A 142 -6.70 2.67 -3.96
C ARG A 142 -7.07 4.09 -3.52
N ARG A 143 -7.23 4.34 -2.23
CA ARG A 143 -7.42 5.70 -1.71
C ARG A 143 -6.14 6.51 -1.84
N ALA A 144 -4.98 5.96 -1.47
CA ALA A 144 -3.67 6.59 -1.66
C ALA A 144 -3.40 6.92 -3.13
N GLU A 145 -3.66 5.97 -4.04
CA GLU A 145 -3.56 6.16 -5.48
C GLU A 145 -4.40 7.35 -5.95
N ARG A 146 -5.70 7.42 -5.58
CA ARG A 146 -6.58 8.52 -5.98
C ARG A 146 -6.14 9.88 -5.47
N ILE A 147 -5.59 9.97 -4.24
CA ILE A 147 -5.03 11.21 -3.71
C ILE A 147 -3.82 11.64 -4.54
N CYS A 148 -2.96 10.69 -4.93
CA CYS A 148 -1.82 10.96 -5.81
C CYS A 148 -2.27 11.41 -7.21
N VAL A 149 -3.34 10.84 -7.76
CA VAL A 149 -3.94 11.30 -9.03
C VAL A 149 -4.47 12.74 -8.89
N ASP A 150 -5.20 13.04 -7.80
CA ASP A 150 -5.71 14.40 -7.53
C ASP A 150 -4.54 15.42 -7.42
N MET A 151 -3.44 15.04 -6.78
CA MET A 151 -2.22 15.87 -6.77
C MET A 151 -1.71 16.15 -8.19
N GLN A 152 -1.65 15.12 -9.04
CA GLN A 152 -1.18 15.25 -10.43
C GLN A 152 -2.11 16.15 -11.26
N GLU A 153 -3.43 15.98 -11.12
CA GLU A 153 -4.44 16.83 -11.80
C GLU A 153 -4.34 18.30 -11.37
N ASN A 154 -3.97 18.54 -10.11
CA ASN A 154 -3.69 19.87 -9.57
C ASN A 154 -2.25 20.37 -9.84
N GLN A 155 -1.54 19.75 -10.78
CA GLN A 155 -0.19 20.15 -11.23
C GLN A 155 0.87 20.10 -10.11
N LEU A 156 0.64 19.33 -9.07
CA LEU A 156 1.64 19.06 -8.05
C LEU A 156 2.54 17.91 -8.53
N TYR A 157 3.84 18.11 -8.40
CA TYR A 157 4.80 17.10 -8.84
C TYR A 157 4.67 15.80 -8.06
N ILE A 158 4.55 14.70 -8.79
CA ILE A 158 4.61 13.30 -8.32
C ILE A 158 5.42 12.52 -9.36
N GLU A 159 6.28 11.66 -8.91
CA GLU A 159 6.98 10.71 -9.77
C GLU A 159 5.99 9.72 -10.39
N PRO A 160 5.95 9.57 -11.73
CA PRO A 160 4.97 8.68 -12.39
C PRO A 160 5.01 7.23 -11.89
N ILE A 161 6.19 6.75 -11.48
CA ILE A 161 6.37 5.38 -10.97
C ILE A 161 5.60 5.13 -9.66
N VAL A 162 5.35 6.17 -8.85
CA VAL A 162 4.55 6.07 -7.62
C VAL A 162 3.12 5.64 -7.95
N LEU A 163 2.50 6.27 -8.96
CA LEU A 163 1.15 5.91 -9.40
C LEU A 163 1.11 4.50 -9.97
N MET A 164 2.10 4.12 -10.78
CA MET A 164 2.21 2.78 -11.35
C MET A 164 2.33 1.72 -10.26
N TYR A 165 3.17 1.96 -9.25
CA TYR A 165 3.37 1.04 -8.13
C TYR A 165 2.10 0.88 -7.30
N LEU A 166 1.45 1.97 -6.88
CA LEU A 166 0.21 1.91 -6.08
C LEU A 166 -0.92 1.20 -6.84
N ASN A 167 -1.05 1.45 -8.14
CA ASN A 167 -2.01 0.74 -8.98
C ASN A 167 -1.74 -0.77 -8.96
N ARG A 168 -0.50 -1.19 -9.27
CA ARG A 168 -0.11 -2.60 -9.29
C ARG A 168 -0.19 -3.27 -7.92
N LEU A 169 0.16 -2.55 -6.84
CA LEU A 169 0.01 -3.04 -5.47
C LEU A 169 -1.47 -3.32 -5.13
N SER A 170 -2.40 -2.50 -5.64
CA SER A 170 -3.83 -2.75 -5.43
C SER A 170 -4.30 -4.05 -6.09
N ASP A 171 -3.77 -4.38 -7.28
CA ASP A 171 -4.05 -5.63 -7.99
C ASP A 171 -3.43 -6.83 -7.25
N TYR A 172 -2.18 -6.69 -6.80
CA TYR A 172 -1.51 -7.69 -5.97
C TYR A 172 -2.33 -8.01 -4.71
N LEU A 173 -2.80 -7.02 -3.99
CA LEU A 173 -3.58 -7.20 -2.76
C LEU A 173 -4.93 -7.88 -3.02
N PHE A 174 -5.53 -7.64 -4.20
CA PHE A 174 -6.74 -8.34 -4.60
C PHE A 174 -6.47 -9.83 -4.85
N VAL A 175 -5.43 -10.15 -5.62
CA VAL A 175 -5.07 -11.55 -5.92
C VAL A 175 -4.60 -12.27 -4.66
N LEU A 176 -3.83 -11.60 -3.78
CA LEU A 176 -3.41 -12.14 -2.49
C LEU A 176 -4.62 -12.46 -1.59
N ALA A 177 -5.66 -11.62 -1.59
CA ALA A 177 -6.89 -11.91 -0.83
C ALA A 177 -7.56 -13.20 -1.32
N ARG A 178 -7.69 -13.39 -2.63
CA ARG A 178 -8.23 -14.62 -3.23
C ARG A 178 -7.35 -15.83 -2.93
N TYR A 179 -6.04 -15.67 -3.08
CA TYR A 179 -5.07 -16.73 -2.82
C TYR A 179 -5.10 -17.19 -1.35
N ALA A 180 -5.11 -16.26 -0.41
CA ALA A 180 -5.27 -16.56 1.01
C ALA A 180 -6.60 -17.28 1.29
N GLY A 181 -7.70 -16.83 0.68
CA GLY A 181 -9.00 -17.49 0.77
C GLY A 181 -8.97 -18.92 0.24
N HIS A 182 -8.32 -19.15 -0.89
CA HIS A 182 -8.16 -20.48 -1.48
C HIS A 182 -7.36 -21.42 -0.56
N LEU A 183 -6.23 -20.98 -0.05
CA LEU A 183 -5.42 -21.79 0.88
C LEU A 183 -6.15 -22.10 2.19
N LEU A 184 -6.95 -21.19 2.69
CA LEU A 184 -7.74 -21.35 3.93
C LEU A 184 -9.07 -22.05 3.70
N GLN A 185 -9.39 -22.44 2.47
CA GLN A 185 -10.69 -22.99 2.10
C GLN A 185 -11.87 -22.09 2.54
N ALA A 186 -11.62 -20.78 2.59
CA ALA A 186 -12.64 -19.80 2.89
C ALA A 186 -13.57 -19.61 1.68
N PRO A 187 -14.90 -19.44 1.89
CA PRO A 187 -15.83 -19.33 0.80
C PRO A 187 -15.61 -18.01 0.04
N GLU A 188 -15.37 -18.10 -1.28
CA GLU A 188 -15.42 -16.95 -2.19
C GLU A 188 -16.87 -16.78 -2.66
N ILE A 189 -17.55 -15.72 -2.18
CA ILE A 189 -18.99 -15.50 -2.42
C ILE A 189 -19.17 -14.59 -3.65
N PRO A 190 -19.72 -15.09 -4.76
CA PRO A 190 -20.02 -14.27 -5.93
C PRO A 190 -21.06 -13.21 -5.60
N TRP A 191 -20.80 -11.96 -6.00
CA TRP A 191 -21.80 -10.93 -5.91
C TRP A 191 -22.89 -11.14 -7.00
N LYS A 192 -24.14 -11.13 -6.57
CA LYS A 192 -25.32 -11.21 -7.45
C LYS A 192 -26.16 -9.96 -7.24
N PRO A 193 -26.47 -9.18 -8.31
CA PRO A 193 -27.38 -8.04 -8.17
C PRO A 193 -28.76 -8.53 -7.70
N ARG A 194 -29.45 -7.70 -6.93
CA ARG A 194 -30.87 -7.93 -6.64
C ARG A 194 -31.68 -7.61 -7.91
N ASN A 195 -32.52 -8.52 -8.32
CA ASN A 195 -33.54 -8.26 -9.35
C ASN A 195 -34.64 -7.37 -8.79
#